data_b8f95ff6715ae534bc80a22833279995
#
_entry.id   b8f95ff6715ae534bc80a22833279995
#
_cell.length_a   1.000
_cell.length_b   1.000
_cell.length_c   1.000
_cell.angle_alpha   90.00
_cell.angle_beta   90.00
_cell.angle_gamma   90.00
#
_symmetry.space_group_name_H-M   'P 1'
#
loop_
_entity.id
_entity.type
_entity.pdbx_description
1 polymer ?
#
loop_
_entity_poly.entity_id
_entity_poly.type
_entity_poly.pdbx_seq_one_letter_code
_entity_poly.pdbx_strand_id
1 'polypeptide(L)'
;QVQLVESGGGLVQPGGSLRLSCAGSDINRYAIGWFRQASGEEREFVAALASIGGKRYYADSVKGRFTISRDMFKNTLYLQMNDLKPEDTAVYYCAARERSFSPTDTLTVVTTARAYDYWGQGTQVTVSS
;
A
#
# COMPACT_ATOMS: atom_id res chain seq x y z
N GLN A 1 -7.85 17.67 0.87
CA GLN A 1 -6.66 17.06 1.45
C GLN A 1 -7.05 15.93 2.39
N VAL A 2 -6.22 14.94 2.47
CA VAL A 2 -6.42 13.81 3.37
C VAL A 2 -5.14 13.54 4.14
N GLN A 3 -5.28 13.29 5.44
CA GLN A 3 -4.19 12.83 6.28
C GLN A 3 -4.26 11.33 6.39
N LEU A 4 -3.17 10.66 6.08
CA LEU A 4 -3.09 9.22 6.07
C LEU A 4 -2.24 8.74 7.24
N VAL A 5 -2.73 7.74 7.96
CA VAL A 5 -2.02 7.16 9.11
C VAL A 5 -1.94 5.66 8.91
N GLU A 6 -0.71 5.16 8.75
CA GLU A 6 -0.44 3.73 8.65
C GLU A 6 -0.25 3.13 10.05
N SER A 7 -0.61 1.87 10.17
CA SER A 7 -0.37 1.08 11.38
C SER A 7 -0.28 -0.40 11.02
N GLY A 8 0.12 -1.22 11.99
CA GLY A 8 0.16 -2.67 11.84
C GLY A 8 1.52 -3.26 11.53
N GLY A 9 2.54 -2.42 11.36
CA GLY A 9 3.90 -2.91 11.16
C GLY A 9 4.48 -3.59 12.40
N GLY A 10 5.60 -4.23 12.23
CA GLY A 10 6.28 -4.89 13.32
C GLY A 10 7.30 -5.90 12.83
N LEU A 11 7.79 -6.68 13.76
CA LEU A 11 8.76 -7.75 13.51
C LEU A 11 8.04 -9.08 13.38
N VAL A 12 8.36 -9.81 12.33
CA VAL A 12 7.74 -11.11 12.07
C VAL A 12 8.80 -12.05 11.50
N GLN A 13 8.63 -13.34 11.72
CA GLN A 13 9.52 -14.36 11.16
C GLN A 13 9.15 -14.64 9.69
N PRO A 14 10.13 -15.11 8.89
CA PRO A 14 9.83 -15.55 7.52
C PRO A 14 8.69 -16.57 7.50
N GLY A 15 7.79 -16.43 6.53
CA GLY A 15 6.59 -17.23 6.43
C GLY A 15 5.42 -16.70 7.23
N GLY A 16 5.64 -15.70 8.08
CA GLY A 16 4.58 -15.10 8.87
C GLY A 16 3.71 -14.15 8.08
N SER A 17 2.75 -13.54 8.79
CA SER A 17 1.76 -12.63 8.21
C SER A 17 1.62 -11.36 9.04
N LEU A 18 1.32 -10.26 8.37
CA LEU A 18 0.95 -9.00 8.99
C LEU A 18 -0.19 -8.38 8.18
N ARG A 19 -1.02 -7.59 8.83
CA ARG A 19 -2.00 -6.75 8.15
C ARG A 19 -1.71 -5.29 8.45
N LEU A 20 -1.37 -4.53 7.44
CA LEU A 20 -1.20 -3.08 7.56
C LEU A 20 -2.53 -2.39 7.35
N SER A 21 -2.72 -1.28 8.04
CA SER A 21 -3.89 -0.43 7.90
C SER A 21 -3.48 0.96 7.48
N CYS A 22 -4.30 1.61 6.68
CA CYS A 22 -4.16 3.03 6.34
C CYS A 22 -5.52 3.68 6.58
N ALA A 23 -5.58 4.57 7.56
CA ALA A 23 -6.81 5.26 7.92
C ALA A 23 -6.71 6.73 7.53
N GLY A 24 -7.84 7.30 7.12
CA GLY A 24 -7.93 8.72 6.82
C GLY A 24 -9.38 9.12 6.58
N SER A 25 -9.75 10.31 7.08
CA SER A 25 -11.05 10.87 6.75
C SER A 25 -11.12 11.08 5.23
N ASP A 26 -12.26 10.79 4.63
CA ASP A 26 -12.45 10.90 3.17
C ASP A 26 -11.56 9.97 2.34
N ILE A 27 -10.90 8.99 2.94
CA ILE A 27 -9.98 8.11 2.20
C ILE A 27 -10.71 7.38 1.05
N ASN A 28 -12.02 7.16 1.21
CA ASN A 28 -12.82 6.45 0.21
C ASN A 28 -12.99 7.24 -1.10
N ARG A 29 -12.65 8.51 -1.11
CA ARG A 29 -12.74 9.37 -2.30
C ARG A 29 -11.51 9.26 -3.20
N TYR A 30 -10.46 8.60 -2.73
CA TYR A 30 -9.16 8.60 -3.39
C TYR A 30 -8.82 7.22 -3.92
N ALA A 31 -8.05 7.18 -4.99
CA ALA A 31 -7.30 5.98 -5.34
C ALA A 31 -6.14 5.88 -4.36
N ILE A 32 -5.88 4.69 -3.84
CA ILE A 32 -4.86 4.49 -2.80
C ILE A 32 -3.83 3.48 -3.29
N GLY A 33 -2.56 3.81 -3.07
CA GLY A 33 -1.47 2.89 -3.33
C GLY A 33 -0.65 2.63 -2.07
N TRP A 34 -0.03 1.45 -2.04
CA TRP A 34 0.99 1.11 -1.07
C TRP A 34 2.34 1.07 -1.77
N PHE A 35 3.32 1.70 -1.16
CA PHE A 35 4.71 1.71 -1.59
C PHE A 35 5.57 1.25 -0.43
N ARG A 36 6.76 0.77 -0.71
CA ARG A 36 7.72 0.41 0.35
C ARG A 36 9.10 0.93 0.00
N GLN A 37 9.89 1.19 1.03
CA GLN A 37 11.25 1.68 0.86
C GLN A 37 12.17 0.95 1.83
N ALA A 38 13.09 0.16 1.29
CA ALA A 38 14.15 -0.45 2.07
C ALA A 38 15.28 0.56 2.25
N SER A 39 16.09 0.36 3.29
CA SER A 39 17.18 1.27 3.62
C SER A 39 18.12 1.42 2.42
N GLY A 40 18.39 2.66 2.03
CA GLY A 40 19.29 2.96 0.91
C GLY A 40 18.70 2.74 -0.47
N GLU A 41 17.42 2.40 -0.57
CA GLU A 41 16.77 2.13 -1.85
C GLU A 41 15.67 3.16 -2.12
N GLU A 42 15.19 3.19 -3.36
CA GLU A 42 14.06 4.03 -3.73
C GLU A 42 12.75 3.38 -3.29
N ARG A 43 11.71 4.20 -3.18
CA ARG A 43 10.36 3.68 -2.95
C ARG A 43 9.93 2.86 -4.14
N GLU A 44 9.40 1.67 -3.87
CA GLU A 44 8.88 0.82 -4.92
C GLU A 44 7.39 0.55 -4.69
N PHE A 45 6.69 0.39 -5.79
CA PHE A 45 5.26 0.10 -5.79
C PHE A 45 5.00 -1.30 -5.20
N VAL A 46 3.94 -1.42 -4.40
CA VAL A 46 3.50 -2.70 -3.84
C VAL A 46 2.12 -3.07 -4.36
N ALA A 47 1.12 -2.23 -4.15
CA ALA A 47 -0.26 -2.51 -4.54
C ALA A 47 -1.06 -1.23 -4.62
N ALA A 48 -2.15 -1.24 -5.37
CA ALA A 48 -3.05 -0.09 -5.45
C ALA A 48 -4.50 -0.54 -5.61
N LEU A 49 -5.41 0.33 -5.17
CA LEU A 49 -6.84 0.14 -5.31
C LEU A 49 -7.41 1.41 -5.93
N ALA A 50 -8.01 1.28 -7.12
CA ALA A 50 -8.68 2.40 -7.76
C ALA A 50 -9.92 2.78 -6.96
N SER A 51 -10.23 4.09 -6.91
CA SER A 51 -11.40 4.58 -6.19
C SER A 51 -12.70 4.17 -6.87
N ILE A 52 -12.69 3.99 -8.20
CA ILE A 52 -13.86 3.59 -8.96
C ILE A 52 -13.67 2.15 -9.46
N GLY A 53 -14.70 1.33 -9.24
CA GLY A 53 -14.69 -0.05 -9.72
C GLY A 53 -13.86 -1.02 -8.92
N GLY A 54 -13.11 -0.54 -7.94
CA GLY A 54 -12.36 -1.39 -7.04
C GLY A 54 -11.28 -2.23 -7.69
N LYS A 55 -10.77 -1.81 -8.86
CA LYS A 55 -9.70 -2.56 -9.52
C LYS A 55 -8.45 -2.57 -8.67
N ARG A 56 -7.85 -3.74 -8.53
CA ARG A 56 -6.64 -3.95 -7.75
C ARG A 56 -5.44 -4.16 -8.65
N TYR A 57 -4.31 -3.58 -8.23
CA TYR A 57 -3.04 -3.69 -8.94
C TYR A 57 -1.99 -4.17 -7.96
N TYR A 58 -1.11 -5.06 -8.41
CA TYR A 58 -0.04 -5.61 -7.56
C TYR A 58 1.28 -5.63 -8.29
N ALA A 59 2.37 -5.36 -7.57
CA ALA A 59 3.71 -5.63 -8.07
C ALA A 59 3.89 -7.14 -8.22
N ASP A 60 4.68 -7.55 -9.22
CA ASP A 60 4.89 -8.96 -9.48
C ASP A 60 5.49 -9.69 -8.28
N SER A 61 6.34 -9.01 -7.51
CA SER A 61 7.00 -9.60 -6.34
C SER A 61 6.05 -9.97 -5.20
N VAL A 62 4.83 -9.41 -5.20
CA VAL A 62 3.87 -9.63 -4.10
C VAL A 62 2.59 -10.34 -4.55
N LYS A 63 2.40 -10.55 -5.84
CA LYS A 63 1.20 -11.24 -6.35
C LYS A 63 1.06 -12.61 -5.69
N GLY A 64 -0.18 -12.93 -5.28
CA GLY A 64 -0.49 -14.19 -4.62
C GLY A 64 -0.15 -14.23 -3.15
N ARG A 65 0.60 -13.25 -2.63
CA ARG A 65 0.96 -13.17 -1.21
C ARG A 65 0.28 -12.01 -0.51
N PHE A 66 0.15 -10.87 -1.19
CA PHE A 66 -0.44 -9.65 -0.60
C PHE A 66 -1.81 -9.40 -1.22
N THR A 67 -2.73 -8.88 -0.40
CA THR A 67 -4.08 -8.52 -0.83
C THR A 67 -4.42 -7.14 -0.28
N ILE A 68 -4.80 -6.23 -1.19
CA ILE A 68 -5.28 -4.90 -0.82
C ILE A 68 -6.81 -4.95 -0.73
N SER A 69 -7.37 -4.33 0.31
CA SER A 69 -8.82 -4.29 0.52
C SER A 69 -9.21 -3.01 1.24
N ARG A 70 -10.52 -2.76 1.31
CA ARG A 70 -11.04 -1.52 1.88
C ARG A 70 -12.26 -1.82 2.75
N ASP A 71 -12.31 -1.16 3.92
CA ASP A 71 -13.52 -1.10 4.73
C ASP A 71 -14.05 0.33 4.66
N MET A 72 -15.10 0.54 3.88
CA MET A 72 -15.64 1.87 3.63
C MET A 72 -16.29 2.47 4.88
N PHE A 73 -16.83 1.64 5.76
CA PHE A 73 -17.47 2.12 6.98
C PHE A 73 -16.45 2.61 8.01
N LYS A 74 -15.23 2.09 7.96
CA LYS A 74 -14.16 2.48 8.89
C LYS A 74 -13.18 3.48 8.29
N ASN A 75 -13.40 3.92 7.05
CA ASN A 75 -12.46 4.80 6.33
C ASN A 75 -11.04 4.25 6.42
N THR A 76 -10.89 2.97 6.15
CA THR A 76 -9.63 2.26 6.33
C THR A 76 -9.34 1.35 5.14
N LEU A 77 -8.11 1.37 4.72
CA LEU A 77 -7.57 0.49 3.69
C LEU A 77 -6.64 -0.51 4.36
N TYR A 78 -6.61 -1.74 3.87
CA TYR A 78 -5.76 -2.79 4.42
C TYR A 78 -4.82 -3.34 3.37
N LEU A 79 -3.65 -3.73 3.81
CA LEU A 79 -2.73 -4.57 3.03
C LEU A 79 -2.46 -5.83 3.84
N GLN A 80 -3.09 -6.94 3.45
CA GLN A 80 -2.84 -8.23 4.07
C GLN A 80 -1.58 -8.81 3.43
N MET A 81 -0.57 -9.09 4.25
CA MET A 81 0.70 -9.61 3.77
C MET A 81 0.90 -11.00 4.34
N ASN A 82 0.90 -12.00 3.47
CA ASN A 82 1.12 -13.40 3.84
C ASN A 82 2.44 -13.89 3.28
N ASP A 83 2.93 -14.99 3.84
CA ASP A 83 4.15 -15.63 3.39
C ASP A 83 5.30 -14.62 3.26
N LEU A 84 5.52 -13.86 4.32
CA LEU A 84 6.50 -12.79 4.33
C LEU A 84 7.92 -13.34 4.21
N LYS A 85 8.75 -12.60 3.47
CA LYS A 85 10.13 -12.95 3.17
C LYS A 85 11.05 -11.85 3.69
N PRO A 86 12.33 -12.16 3.97
CA PRO A 86 13.27 -11.10 4.38
C PRO A 86 13.34 -9.91 3.43
N GLU A 87 13.17 -10.14 2.12
CA GLU A 87 13.15 -9.10 1.10
C GLU A 87 11.97 -8.13 1.24
N ASP A 88 10.94 -8.51 1.99
CA ASP A 88 9.79 -7.63 2.24
C ASP A 88 10.07 -6.61 3.34
N THR A 89 11.21 -6.68 4.01
CA THR A 89 11.62 -5.73 5.05
C THR A 89 11.75 -4.33 4.45
N ALA A 90 10.98 -3.39 4.97
CA ALA A 90 10.96 -2.00 4.48
C ALA A 90 10.04 -1.16 5.35
N VAL A 91 10.10 0.16 5.15
CA VAL A 91 9.04 1.06 5.61
C VAL A 91 7.95 1.05 4.55
N TYR A 92 6.71 0.80 4.95
CA TYR A 92 5.56 0.76 4.05
C TYR A 92 4.76 2.05 4.20
N TYR A 93 4.48 2.68 3.07
CA TYR A 93 3.75 3.94 3.00
C TYR A 93 2.45 3.75 2.25
N CYS A 94 1.36 4.34 2.74
CA CYS A 94 0.18 4.48 1.91
C CYS A 94 0.17 5.89 1.30
N ALA A 95 -0.37 5.98 0.09
CA ALA A 95 -0.43 7.22 -0.66
C ALA A 95 -1.79 7.33 -1.32
N ALA A 96 -2.29 8.56 -1.40
CA ALA A 96 -3.58 8.84 -2.00
C ALA A 96 -3.42 9.69 -3.25
N ARG A 97 -4.17 9.34 -4.29
CA ARG A 97 -4.24 10.10 -5.52
C ARG A 97 -5.57 10.84 -5.56
N GLU A 98 -5.51 12.17 -5.70
CA GLU A 98 -6.69 13.04 -5.73
C GLU A 98 -7.65 12.64 -6.86
N ARG A 99 -7.07 12.27 -7.99
CA ARG A 99 -7.83 11.90 -9.19
C ARG A 99 -7.82 10.37 -9.33
N SER A 100 -8.99 9.79 -9.58
CA SER A 100 -9.09 8.36 -9.86
C SER A 100 -8.25 7.98 -11.09
N PHE A 101 -7.78 6.74 -11.11
CA PHE A 101 -7.17 6.22 -12.33
C PHE A 101 -8.23 6.07 -13.40
N SER A 102 -7.96 6.59 -14.60
CA SER A 102 -8.84 6.42 -15.75
C SER A 102 -8.66 5.01 -16.34
N PRO A 103 -9.63 4.52 -17.11
CA PRO A 103 -9.48 3.22 -17.77
C PRO A 103 -8.30 3.16 -18.73
N THR A 104 -7.80 4.31 -19.19
CA THR A 104 -6.65 4.38 -20.11
C THR A 104 -5.34 4.56 -19.39
N ASP A 105 -5.35 4.75 -18.06
CA ASP A 105 -4.10 4.84 -17.31
C ASP A 105 -3.37 3.50 -17.37
N THR A 106 -2.08 3.60 -17.66
CA THR A 106 -1.24 2.42 -17.75
C THR A 106 -0.72 2.03 -16.38
N LEU A 107 -0.21 0.81 -16.28
CA LEU A 107 0.45 0.35 -15.08
C LEU A 107 1.58 1.29 -14.66
N THR A 108 2.26 1.91 -15.62
CA THR A 108 3.33 2.88 -15.35
C THR A 108 2.83 4.04 -14.47
N VAL A 109 1.65 4.58 -14.76
CA VAL A 109 1.09 5.67 -13.96
C VAL A 109 0.77 5.17 -12.55
N VAL A 110 0.10 4.02 -12.44
CA VAL A 110 -0.33 3.45 -11.16
C VAL A 110 0.87 3.17 -10.24
N THR A 111 1.99 2.76 -10.80
CA THR A 111 3.17 2.36 -10.04
C THR A 111 4.16 3.50 -9.78
N THR A 112 3.87 4.70 -10.28
CA THR A 112 4.77 5.85 -10.15
C THR A 112 4.43 6.65 -8.90
N ALA A 113 5.37 6.75 -7.98
CA ALA A 113 5.15 7.45 -6.71
C ALA A 113 4.69 8.90 -6.93
N ARG A 114 5.26 9.59 -7.92
CA ARG A 114 4.91 10.99 -8.22
C ARG A 114 3.49 11.18 -8.71
N ALA A 115 2.80 10.11 -9.08
CA ALA A 115 1.39 10.19 -9.47
C ALA A 115 0.45 10.32 -8.26
N TYR A 116 0.96 10.22 -7.04
CA TYR A 116 0.18 10.30 -5.82
C TYR A 116 0.44 11.61 -5.11
N ASP A 117 -0.63 12.19 -4.53
CA ASP A 117 -0.62 13.56 -4.02
C ASP A 117 -0.38 13.64 -2.52
N TYR A 118 -0.80 12.64 -1.76
CA TYR A 118 -0.73 12.66 -0.29
C TYR A 118 -0.08 11.36 0.20
N TRP A 119 0.73 11.48 1.25
CA TRP A 119 1.52 10.36 1.79
C TRP A 119 1.40 10.29 3.29
N GLY A 120 1.34 9.09 3.82
CA GLY A 120 1.48 8.84 5.25
C GLY A 120 2.96 8.88 5.66
N GLN A 121 3.19 8.71 6.96
CA GLN A 121 4.56 8.73 7.52
C GLN A 121 5.25 7.38 7.45
N GLY A 122 4.50 6.33 7.20
CA GLY A 122 5.05 4.99 7.05
C GLY A 122 5.00 4.16 8.32
N THR A 123 5.06 2.85 8.12
CA THR A 123 5.15 1.88 9.20
C THR A 123 6.22 0.84 8.86
N GLN A 124 7.08 0.53 9.83
CA GLN A 124 8.20 -0.40 9.60
C GLN A 124 7.72 -1.83 9.64
N VAL A 125 8.11 -2.61 8.64
CA VAL A 125 7.94 -4.07 8.63
C VAL A 125 9.34 -4.68 8.56
N THR A 126 9.62 -5.58 9.49
CA THR A 126 10.91 -6.29 9.55
C THR A 126 10.64 -7.79 9.56
N VAL A 127 11.17 -8.49 8.58
CA VAL A 127 11.02 -9.94 8.44
C VAL A 127 12.39 -10.57 8.67
N SER A 128 12.56 -11.23 9.81
CA SER A 128 13.86 -11.75 10.24
C SER A 128 13.68 -12.94 11.18
N SER A 129 14.61 -13.86 11.09
CA SER A 129 14.64 -15.02 12.00
C SER A 129 15.07 -14.64 13.42
#